data_cd7bd329df0e7813110f89e66404b5dc
#
_entry.id   cd7bd329df0e7813110f89e66404b5dc
#
_cell.length_a   1.000
_cell.length_b   1.000
_cell.length_c   1.000
_cell.angle_alpha   90.00
_cell.angle_beta   90.00
_cell.angle_gamma   90.00
#
_symmetry.space_group_name_H-M   'P 1'
#
loop_
_entity.id
_entity.type
_entity.pdbx_description
1 polymer ?
#
loop_
_entity_poly.entity_id
_entity_poly.type
_entity_poly.pdbx_seq_one_letter_code
_entity_poly.pdbx_strand_id
1 'polypeptide(L)'
;MGMHSYLTMHAAAHINPPQYIWSCMPWGDYLAFTIDSLRDYWSKAVPAFSIPPEPVRFDVARMVVNGRSPGQEIPWGAVLQPLFYWGLVYLFYSLISAWVAFTFGKPWTEEERLVFPLAVPSLYLFREAGEITTGNKSRLFDFSVPHTKVFWAMFVVGIISGINPILAELLPAFPIAAWWGETNVALPFLAQLWPGIYAAAIFFVPQVAVGLVMPNDALITLVLVWIIFGVLYQGIAVATGIVPYRPGMEFVWPWEDYPGVWMPFPYRYIAADGVGLAVAIWMLYRYRKRIAEVFSTLWKKDVVEQGLSLRLVTVLMLVGFFGWYALMLAEQADPIIALLVPIWAILFNIVYARVFAEVFWHVGTGWGHAWDPTYQLGIYLRGWPTDAQVTWDNPNTNPAWFTIARHTANLSNWNISFSPLSSGHQVTLYKLAHDLKMRMTDLLVAIILGTVIASFVAMPLEAYFILHTKGGLQATNASGASWWPWMAAGWYHRGRWMGEGMTPQVVAGYFFGVGILLGIVLYILKARFTWFWFINVPALYVGMTIVTYMWLTSLLALIIKFVAIRTVGIKRYEEYAMPACAGWILGFGAAWLPAALVNLFAVVLPRMSALWLP
;
A
#
# COMPACT_ATOMS: atom_id res chain seq x y z
N MET A 1 3.55 -9.58 18.75
CA MET A 1 4.17 -8.27 18.46
C MET A 1 3.91 -7.77 17.03
N GLY A 2 3.80 -8.62 16.00
CA GLY A 2 3.51 -8.18 14.62
C GLY A 2 2.09 -7.71 14.34
N MET A 3 1.13 -8.10 15.15
CA MET A 3 -0.29 -7.79 14.95
C MET A 3 -0.67 -6.35 15.32
N HIS A 4 0.12 -5.73 16.20
CA HIS A 4 -0.11 -4.36 16.64
C HIS A 4 0.11 -3.32 15.54
N SER A 5 1.11 -3.56 14.69
CA SER A 5 1.42 -2.63 13.61
C SER A 5 0.36 -2.64 12.51
N TYR A 6 -0.30 -3.74 12.26
CA TYR A 6 -1.16 -3.93 11.09
C TYR A 6 -2.64 -3.59 11.31
N LEU A 7 -3.16 -3.84 12.50
CA LEU A 7 -4.52 -3.38 12.84
C LEU A 7 -4.57 -1.86 13.05
N THR A 8 -3.52 -1.32 13.64
CA THR A 8 -3.24 0.13 13.57
C THR A 8 -3.03 0.58 12.12
N MET A 9 -2.44 -0.23 11.25
CA MET A 9 -2.29 0.05 9.83
C MET A 9 -3.64 0.25 9.13
N HIS A 10 -4.56 -0.65 9.26
CA HIS A 10 -5.80 -0.64 8.47
C HIS A 10 -6.89 0.27 9.05
N ALA A 11 -7.02 0.33 10.36
CA ALA A 11 -7.86 1.32 11.01
C ALA A 11 -7.25 2.73 10.97
N ALA A 12 -5.93 2.83 11.04
CA ALA A 12 -5.19 4.08 11.05
C ALA A 12 -4.82 4.57 9.64
N ALA A 13 -4.88 3.76 8.59
CA ALA A 13 -4.75 4.27 7.22
C ALA A 13 -5.78 5.36 6.90
N HIS A 14 -6.91 5.33 7.58
CA HIS A 14 -7.90 6.42 7.53
C HIS A 14 -7.75 7.49 8.61
N ILE A 15 -7.02 7.23 9.69
CA ILE A 15 -6.94 8.12 10.85
C ILE A 15 -5.51 8.61 11.11
N ASN A 16 -4.47 7.86 10.68
CA ASN A 16 -3.08 8.18 11.00
C ASN A 16 -2.13 8.04 9.81
N PRO A 17 -2.23 8.93 8.81
CA PRO A 17 -1.37 8.95 7.62
C PRO A 17 0.13 8.94 7.90
N PRO A 18 0.60 9.58 8.97
CA PRO A 18 2.01 9.82 9.16
C PRO A 18 2.86 8.59 9.41
N GLN A 19 2.38 7.62 10.19
CA GLN A 19 3.20 6.48 10.64
C GLN A 19 3.89 5.69 9.52
N TYR A 20 3.31 5.68 8.32
CA TYR A 20 3.84 4.94 7.18
C TYR A 20 4.86 5.68 6.36
N ILE A 21 4.70 6.99 6.24
CA ILE A 21 5.67 7.85 5.58
C ILE A 21 6.97 7.83 6.36
N TRP A 22 6.88 7.77 7.68
CA TRP A 22 8.01 7.90 8.61
C TRP A 22 8.85 6.65 8.74
N SER A 23 8.24 5.49 8.59
CA SER A 23 8.95 4.23 8.73
C SER A 23 9.87 3.93 7.56
N CYS A 24 9.84 4.74 6.48
CA CYS A 24 10.50 4.33 5.26
C CYS A 24 11.97 4.78 5.17
N MET A 25 12.32 5.89 4.58
CA MET A 25 13.73 6.08 4.22
C MET A 25 14.60 6.78 5.25
N PRO A 26 14.19 7.85 5.94
CA PRO A 26 15.09 8.53 6.88
C PRO A 26 15.60 7.59 7.98
N TRP A 27 14.70 6.78 8.53
CA TRP A 27 15.05 5.85 9.62
C TRP A 27 15.88 4.67 9.13
N GLY A 28 15.66 4.20 7.89
CA GLY A 28 16.46 3.18 7.27
C GLY A 28 17.91 3.63 7.04
N ASP A 29 18.13 4.85 6.60
CA ASP A 29 19.46 5.44 6.46
C ASP A 29 20.18 5.53 7.80
N TYR A 30 19.51 6.03 8.84
CA TYR A 30 20.09 6.07 10.20
C TYR A 30 20.47 4.68 10.70
N LEU A 31 19.57 3.70 10.51
CA LEU A 31 19.85 2.33 10.93
C LEU A 31 21.07 1.74 10.19
N ALA A 32 21.18 1.97 8.88
CA ALA A 32 22.30 1.49 8.08
C ALA A 32 23.65 2.04 8.57
N PHE A 33 23.70 3.30 9.03
CA PHE A 33 24.92 3.89 9.60
C PHE A 33 25.31 3.31 10.98
N THR A 34 24.41 2.63 11.69
CA THR A 34 24.73 1.97 12.95
C THR A 34 25.23 0.54 12.80
N ILE A 35 25.13 -0.03 11.60
CA ILE A 35 25.56 -1.40 11.28
C ILE A 35 26.95 -1.34 10.63
N ASP A 36 27.95 -1.95 11.27
CA ASP A 36 29.35 -1.86 10.84
C ASP A 36 29.56 -2.29 9.37
N SER A 37 28.92 -3.37 8.95
CA SER A 37 29.01 -3.88 7.57
C SER A 37 28.36 -2.99 6.51
N LEU A 38 27.46 -2.08 6.90
CA LEU A 38 26.77 -1.17 5.99
C LEU A 38 27.31 0.27 6.03
N ARG A 39 27.91 0.68 7.13
CA ARG A 39 28.34 2.05 7.39
C ARG A 39 29.20 2.63 6.27
N ASP A 40 30.31 1.95 5.97
CA ASP A 40 31.26 2.42 4.98
C ASP A 40 30.69 2.41 3.57
N TYR A 41 29.92 1.38 3.28
CA TYR A 41 29.22 1.24 2.04
C TYR A 41 28.19 2.36 1.85
N TRP A 42 27.31 2.57 2.85
CA TRP A 42 26.24 3.56 2.80
C TRP A 42 26.82 4.98 2.66
N SER A 43 27.91 5.27 3.38
CA SER A 43 28.59 6.55 3.30
C SER A 43 29.15 6.87 1.91
N LYS A 44 29.52 5.84 1.13
CA LYS A 44 30.01 6.00 -0.26
C LYS A 44 28.87 6.04 -1.27
N ALA A 45 27.81 5.26 -1.04
CA ALA A 45 26.73 5.09 -2.00
C ALA A 45 25.66 6.18 -1.91
N VAL A 46 25.48 6.82 -0.73
CA VAL A 46 24.45 7.83 -0.50
C VAL A 46 25.06 9.23 -0.47
N PRO A 47 24.63 10.13 -1.34
CA PRO A 47 25.08 11.51 -1.33
C PRO A 47 24.71 12.26 -0.06
N ALA A 48 25.55 13.19 0.37
CA ALA A 48 25.44 13.91 1.65
C ALA A 48 24.17 14.76 1.80
N PHE A 49 23.46 15.03 0.72
CA PHE A 49 22.29 15.90 0.74
C PHE A 49 21.08 15.26 1.45
N SER A 50 20.89 13.96 1.31
CA SER A 50 19.74 13.23 1.87
C SER A 50 20.02 12.50 3.18
N ILE A 51 21.23 12.65 3.70
CA ILE A 51 21.67 12.06 4.97
C ILE A 51 22.34 13.13 5.85
N PRO A 52 22.52 12.88 7.16
CA PRO A 52 23.20 13.82 8.02
C PRO A 52 24.61 14.18 7.51
N PRO A 53 25.05 15.44 7.61
CA PRO A 53 26.36 15.87 7.13
C PRO A 53 27.50 15.32 8.00
N GLU A 54 28.68 15.20 7.40
CA GLU A 54 29.91 14.97 8.16
C GLU A 54 30.28 16.24 8.98
N PRO A 55 30.93 16.15 10.15
CA PRO A 55 31.36 14.89 10.79
C PRO A 55 30.33 14.23 11.73
N VAL A 56 29.14 14.84 11.88
CA VAL A 56 28.15 14.42 12.89
C VAL A 56 27.27 13.24 12.47
N ARG A 57 27.43 12.74 11.26
CA ARG A 57 26.56 11.69 10.65
C ARG A 57 26.35 10.48 11.54
N PHE A 58 27.44 9.88 11.99
CA PHE A 58 27.38 8.64 12.77
C PHE A 58 26.87 8.87 14.20
N ASP A 59 27.18 10.01 14.79
CA ASP A 59 26.67 10.36 16.12
C ASP A 59 25.17 10.62 16.08
N VAL A 60 24.68 11.31 15.05
CA VAL A 60 23.24 11.50 14.82
C VAL A 60 22.56 10.15 14.59
N ALA A 61 23.12 9.29 13.75
CA ALA A 61 22.57 7.96 13.50
C ALA A 61 22.48 7.12 14.79
N ARG A 62 23.55 7.09 15.58
CA ARG A 62 23.55 6.39 16.89
C ARG A 62 22.53 6.98 17.86
N MET A 63 22.44 8.32 17.92
CA MET A 63 21.49 9.02 18.78
C MET A 63 20.05 8.68 18.42
N VAL A 64 19.71 8.66 17.13
CA VAL A 64 18.38 8.30 16.64
C VAL A 64 18.07 6.83 16.89
N VAL A 65 18.99 5.93 16.58
CA VAL A 65 18.73 4.47 16.62
C VAL A 65 18.84 3.92 18.06
N ASN A 66 19.90 4.27 18.79
CA ASN A 66 20.20 3.69 20.09
C ASN A 66 19.77 4.60 21.26
N GLY A 67 19.29 5.81 20.96
CA GLY A 67 18.97 6.84 21.93
C GLY A 67 20.17 7.72 22.28
N ARG A 68 19.87 8.94 22.74
CA ARG A 68 20.87 9.91 23.20
C ARG A 68 21.27 9.66 24.66
N SER A 69 22.46 10.10 25.03
CA SER A 69 22.89 10.14 26.42
C SER A 69 22.21 11.33 27.16
N PRO A 70 21.95 11.22 28.48
CA PRO A 70 21.41 12.33 29.24
C PRO A 70 22.31 13.58 29.12
N GLY A 71 21.72 14.74 28.81
CA GLY A 71 22.45 16.00 28.61
C GLY A 71 23.15 16.15 27.28
N GLN A 72 23.13 15.15 26.38
CA GLN A 72 23.69 15.27 25.04
C GLN A 72 22.84 16.21 24.18
N GLU A 73 23.47 17.22 23.59
CA GLU A 73 22.81 18.16 22.67
C GLU A 73 22.39 17.48 21.38
N ILE A 74 21.23 17.86 20.87
CA ILE A 74 20.69 17.36 19.60
C ILE A 74 21.08 18.31 18.48
N PRO A 75 21.87 17.87 17.48
CA PRO A 75 22.20 18.71 16.33
C PRO A 75 21.04 18.78 15.34
N TRP A 76 19.99 19.54 15.68
CA TRP A 76 18.73 19.61 14.94
C TRP A 76 18.91 19.86 13.44
N GLY A 77 19.87 20.72 13.04
CA GLY A 77 20.14 20.95 11.63
C GLY A 77 20.49 19.69 10.87
N ALA A 78 21.32 18.83 11.48
CA ALA A 78 21.72 17.57 10.88
C ALA A 78 20.60 16.50 10.92
N VAL A 79 19.75 16.52 11.96
CA VAL A 79 18.59 15.61 12.07
C VAL A 79 17.51 15.99 11.04
N LEU A 80 17.22 17.27 10.89
CA LEU A 80 16.12 17.75 10.05
C LEU A 80 16.47 17.71 8.55
N GLN A 81 17.73 17.74 8.16
CA GLN A 81 18.15 17.75 6.75
C GLN A 81 17.57 16.57 5.95
N PRO A 82 17.78 15.30 6.33
CA PRO A 82 17.19 14.18 5.60
C PRO A 82 15.68 14.14 5.68
N LEU A 83 15.07 14.58 6.79
CA LEU A 83 13.61 14.65 6.91
C LEU A 83 13.02 15.67 5.94
N PHE A 84 13.65 16.82 5.80
CA PHE A 84 13.23 17.84 4.85
C PHE A 84 13.36 17.34 3.39
N TYR A 85 14.45 16.66 3.06
CA TYR A 85 14.65 16.07 1.74
C TYR A 85 13.53 15.08 1.39
N TRP A 86 13.28 14.11 2.26
CA TRP A 86 12.23 13.12 2.03
C TRP A 86 10.83 13.73 2.09
N GLY A 87 10.64 14.76 2.89
CA GLY A 87 9.41 15.54 2.90
C GLY A 87 9.09 16.16 1.54
N LEU A 88 10.11 16.69 0.84
CA LEU A 88 9.94 17.19 -0.54
C LEU A 88 9.62 16.05 -1.52
N VAL A 89 10.28 14.91 -1.42
CA VAL A 89 9.98 13.73 -2.26
C VAL A 89 8.53 13.32 -2.11
N TYR A 90 8.02 13.23 -0.88
CA TYR A 90 6.63 12.87 -0.60
C TYR A 90 5.64 13.92 -1.10
N LEU A 91 5.98 15.20 -0.97
CA LEU A 91 5.15 16.28 -1.52
C LEU A 91 5.06 16.15 -3.05
N PHE A 92 6.19 16.00 -3.73
CA PHE A 92 6.23 15.86 -5.19
C PHE A 92 5.48 14.61 -5.67
N TYR A 93 5.64 13.48 -4.98
CA TYR A 93 4.87 12.27 -5.25
C TYR A 93 3.37 12.48 -5.08
N SER A 94 2.94 13.17 -4.01
CA SER A 94 1.52 13.46 -3.75
C SER A 94 0.91 14.35 -4.85
N LEU A 95 1.66 15.31 -5.40
CA LEU A 95 1.20 16.14 -6.52
C LEU A 95 0.98 15.32 -7.79
N ILE A 96 1.87 14.36 -8.08
CA ILE A 96 1.70 13.41 -9.19
C ILE A 96 0.45 12.55 -8.97
N SER A 97 0.28 12.05 -7.75
CA SER A 97 -0.89 11.22 -7.38
C SER A 97 -2.19 11.98 -7.51
N ALA A 98 -2.21 13.26 -7.12
CA ALA A 98 -3.38 14.13 -7.24
C ALA A 98 -3.80 14.31 -8.71
N TRP A 99 -2.84 14.51 -9.61
CA TRP A 99 -3.15 14.60 -11.04
C TRP A 99 -3.85 13.33 -11.55
N VAL A 100 -3.39 12.15 -11.15
CA VAL A 100 -4.06 10.89 -11.50
C VAL A 100 -5.48 10.85 -10.95
N ALA A 101 -5.66 11.18 -9.66
CA ALA A 101 -6.97 11.15 -9.02
C ALA A 101 -7.98 12.12 -9.67
N PHE A 102 -7.57 13.34 -9.99
CA PHE A 102 -8.46 14.34 -10.63
C PHE A 102 -8.65 14.10 -12.13
N THR A 103 -7.69 13.46 -12.81
CA THR A 103 -7.85 13.12 -14.24
C THR A 103 -8.82 11.97 -14.44
N PHE A 104 -8.72 10.90 -13.62
CA PHE A 104 -9.50 9.69 -13.78
C PHE A 104 -10.73 9.63 -12.86
N GLY A 105 -10.78 10.43 -11.79
CA GLY A 105 -11.88 10.39 -10.81
C GLY A 105 -13.26 10.64 -11.44
N LYS A 106 -13.37 11.65 -12.30
CA LYS A 106 -14.63 11.98 -12.97
C LYS A 106 -15.15 10.86 -13.87
N PRO A 107 -14.40 10.39 -14.88
CA PRO A 107 -14.89 9.33 -15.76
C PRO A 107 -15.19 8.03 -14.99
N TRP A 108 -14.43 7.69 -13.97
CA TRP A 108 -14.72 6.49 -13.17
C TRP A 108 -15.96 6.65 -12.28
N THR A 109 -16.24 7.87 -11.81
CA THR A 109 -17.41 8.15 -10.97
C THR A 109 -18.69 8.32 -11.80
N GLU A 110 -18.66 9.08 -12.89
CA GLU A 110 -19.83 9.46 -13.66
C GLU A 110 -20.14 8.50 -14.82
N GLU A 111 -19.10 8.05 -15.56
CA GLU A 111 -19.28 7.23 -16.76
C GLU A 111 -19.26 5.73 -16.43
N GLU A 112 -18.20 5.24 -15.76
CA GLU A 112 -18.10 3.83 -15.39
C GLU A 112 -18.89 3.49 -14.12
N ARG A 113 -19.17 4.48 -13.29
CA ARG A 113 -19.91 4.33 -12.01
C ARG A 113 -19.30 3.27 -11.10
N LEU A 114 -17.98 3.30 -10.96
CA LEU A 114 -17.27 2.38 -10.09
C LEU A 114 -17.71 2.55 -8.63
N VAL A 115 -17.66 1.46 -7.88
CA VAL A 115 -18.22 1.40 -6.54
C VAL A 115 -17.38 2.18 -5.52
N PHE A 116 -16.05 2.20 -5.66
CA PHE A 116 -15.11 2.73 -4.67
C PHE A 116 -15.40 2.15 -3.27
N PRO A 117 -15.15 0.87 -3.06
CA PRO A 117 -15.62 0.17 -1.85
C PRO A 117 -15.20 0.83 -0.53
N LEU A 118 -14.01 1.47 -0.49
CA LEU A 118 -13.54 2.20 0.70
C LEU A 118 -14.27 3.52 0.96
N ALA A 119 -14.87 4.14 -0.06
CA ALA A 119 -15.66 5.35 0.12
C ALA A 119 -17.02 5.05 0.78
N VAL A 120 -17.53 3.81 0.64
CA VAL A 120 -18.89 3.43 1.03
C VAL A 120 -19.19 3.71 2.51
N PRO A 121 -18.36 3.30 3.49
CA PRO A 121 -18.67 3.53 4.91
C PRO A 121 -18.75 5.02 5.25
N SER A 122 -17.78 5.79 4.79
CA SER A 122 -17.72 7.24 5.05
C SER A 122 -18.85 7.98 4.33
N LEU A 123 -19.12 7.62 3.07
CA LEU A 123 -20.19 8.24 2.28
C LEU A 123 -21.56 7.98 2.90
N TYR A 124 -21.82 6.74 3.35
CA TYR A 124 -23.06 6.40 4.05
C TYR A 124 -23.19 7.22 5.33
N LEU A 125 -22.15 7.23 6.16
CA LEU A 125 -22.16 7.97 7.43
C LEU A 125 -22.44 9.46 7.21
N PHE A 126 -21.73 10.12 6.31
CA PHE A 126 -21.92 11.57 6.09
C PHE A 126 -23.29 11.90 5.49
N ARG A 127 -23.82 11.09 4.60
CA ARG A 127 -25.14 11.28 4.02
C ARG A 127 -26.24 11.13 5.08
N GLU A 128 -26.24 10.00 5.79
CA GLU A 128 -27.28 9.70 6.76
C GLU A 128 -27.21 10.58 8.01
N ALA A 129 -25.99 11.00 8.40
CA ALA A 129 -25.83 11.95 9.50
C ALA A 129 -26.30 13.36 9.14
N GLY A 130 -26.12 13.79 7.88
CA GLY A 130 -26.48 15.11 7.38
C GLY A 130 -27.96 15.25 6.99
N GLU A 131 -28.65 14.16 6.70
CA GLU A 131 -30.09 14.18 6.39
C GLU A 131 -30.93 14.28 7.67
N ILE A 132 -31.77 15.32 7.73
CA ILE A 132 -32.68 15.55 8.85
C ILE A 132 -34.07 15.05 8.44
N THR A 133 -34.65 14.17 9.24
CA THR A 133 -36.02 13.66 9.04
C THR A 133 -37.07 14.65 9.52
N THR A 134 -38.33 14.42 9.17
CA THR A 134 -39.48 15.27 9.57
C THR A 134 -39.63 15.44 11.09
N GLY A 135 -39.01 14.57 11.90
CA GLY A 135 -38.92 14.66 13.36
C GLY A 135 -37.74 15.44 13.91
N ASN A 136 -37.03 16.23 13.10
CA ASN A 136 -35.82 16.98 13.45
C ASN A 136 -34.69 16.11 14.02
N LYS A 137 -34.64 14.83 13.62
CA LYS A 137 -33.60 13.87 13.99
C LYS A 137 -32.73 13.55 12.76
N SER A 138 -31.44 13.35 12.99
CA SER A 138 -30.58 12.79 11.95
C SER A 138 -31.11 11.42 11.50
N ARG A 139 -31.15 11.19 10.20
CA ARG A 139 -31.63 9.93 9.61
C ARG A 139 -30.83 8.72 10.12
N LEU A 140 -29.59 8.91 10.49
CA LEU A 140 -28.72 7.87 11.09
C LEU A 140 -29.31 7.33 12.41
N PHE A 141 -30.14 8.11 13.13
CA PHE A 141 -30.77 7.74 14.40
C PHE A 141 -32.29 7.60 14.29
N ASP A 142 -32.84 7.62 13.08
CA ASP A 142 -34.27 7.42 12.85
C ASP A 142 -34.57 5.93 12.60
N PHE A 143 -34.88 5.20 13.65
CA PHE A 143 -35.19 3.77 13.59
C PHE A 143 -36.54 3.44 12.89
N SER A 144 -37.30 4.43 12.44
CA SER A 144 -38.45 4.18 11.55
C SER A 144 -37.95 3.75 10.15
N VAL A 145 -36.74 4.17 9.75
CA VAL A 145 -36.12 3.88 8.47
C VAL A 145 -35.47 2.49 8.48
N PRO A 146 -35.80 1.59 7.55
CA PRO A 146 -35.23 0.23 7.51
C PRO A 146 -33.69 0.23 7.37
N HIS A 147 -33.11 1.14 6.59
CA HIS A 147 -31.65 1.26 6.39
C HIS A 147 -30.93 1.53 7.71
N THR A 148 -31.46 2.39 8.55
CA THR A 148 -30.93 2.69 9.89
C THR A 148 -30.89 1.46 10.78
N LYS A 149 -31.94 0.63 10.74
CA LYS A 149 -31.98 -0.63 11.51
C LYS A 149 -30.89 -1.59 11.05
N VAL A 150 -30.71 -1.75 9.74
CA VAL A 150 -29.66 -2.60 9.16
C VAL A 150 -28.27 -2.08 9.54
N PHE A 151 -28.04 -0.77 9.42
CA PHE A 151 -26.79 -0.14 9.81
C PHE A 151 -26.43 -0.45 11.27
N TRP A 152 -27.35 -0.18 12.21
CA TRP A 152 -27.07 -0.38 13.63
C TRP A 152 -26.99 -1.86 14.03
N ALA A 153 -27.75 -2.73 13.40
CA ALA A 153 -27.61 -4.18 13.59
C ALA A 153 -26.22 -4.66 13.17
N MET A 154 -25.76 -4.22 12.00
CA MET A 154 -24.42 -4.57 11.49
C MET A 154 -23.29 -3.85 12.25
N PHE A 155 -23.57 -2.68 12.83
CA PHE A 155 -22.64 -2.00 13.74
C PHE A 155 -22.38 -2.84 15.00
N VAL A 156 -23.42 -3.44 15.57
CA VAL A 156 -23.28 -4.38 16.69
C VAL A 156 -22.50 -5.64 16.26
N VAL A 157 -22.77 -6.19 15.08
CA VAL A 157 -21.98 -7.29 14.51
C VAL A 157 -20.52 -6.88 14.34
N GLY A 158 -20.28 -5.65 13.92
CA GLY A 158 -18.93 -5.06 13.83
C GLY A 158 -18.22 -5.03 15.18
N ILE A 159 -18.88 -4.52 16.22
CA ILE A 159 -18.33 -4.51 17.60
C ILE A 159 -18.01 -5.93 18.05
N ILE A 160 -18.94 -6.89 17.90
CA ILE A 160 -18.73 -8.27 18.31
C ILE A 160 -17.55 -8.89 17.57
N SER A 161 -17.45 -8.65 16.27
CA SER A 161 -16.32 -9.13 15.48
C SER A 161 -14.98 -8.45 15.84
N GLY A 162 -15.00 -7.25 16.43
CA GLY A 162 -13.84 -6.52 16.92
C GLY A 162 -13.39 -6.86 18.35
N ILE A 163 -14.21 -7.55 19.12
CA ILE A 163 -13.94 -7.80 20.55
C ILE A 163 -12.74 -8.74 20.78
N ASN A 164 -12.57 -9.79 19.98
CA ASN A 164 -11.53 -10.80 20.21
C ASN A 164 -10.11 -10.20 20.25
N PRO A 165 -9.65 -9.41 19.28
CA PRO A 165 -8.33 -8.82 19.34
C PRO A 165 -8.18 -7.80 20.48
N ILE A 166 -9.27 -7.12 20.84
CA ILE A 166 -9.27 -6.18 21.97
C ILE A 166 -9.02 -6.92 23.28
N LEU A 167 -9.72 -8.03 23.49
CA LEU A 167 -9.53 -8.85 24.69
C LEU A 167 -8.13 -9.45 24.74
N ALA A 168 -7.56 -9.87 23.62
CA ALA A 168 -6.20 -10.36 23.55
C ALA A 168 -5.15 -9.27 23.85
N GLU A 169 -5.45 -8.01 23.51
CA GLU A 169 -4.60 -6.87 23.84
C GLU A 169 -4.66 -6.50 25.32
N LEU A 170 -5.85 -6.48 25.89
CA LEU A 170 -6.07 -6.08 27.28
C LEU A 170 -5.74 -7.21 28.28
N LEU A 171 -5.91 -8.46 27.87
CA LEU A 171 -5.73 -9.64 28.68
C LEU A 171 -4.69 -10.57 28.01
N PRO A 172 -3.40 -10.47 28.35
CA PRO A 172 -2.33 -11.24 27.69
C PRO A 172 -2.54 -12.76 27.69
N ALA A 173 -3.32 -13.29 28.64
CA ALA A 173 -3.69 -14.71 28.70
C ALA A 173 -4.87 -15.08 27.79
N PHE A 174 -5.55 -14.11 27.18
CA PHE A 174 -6.69 -14.38 26.31
C PHE A 174 -6.20 -14.84 24.93
N PRO A 175 -6.63 -16.01 24.46
CA PRO A 175 -6.17 -16.54 23.18
C PRO A 175 -6.73 -15.67 22.03
N ILE A 176 -5.82 -15.21 21.19
CA ILE A 176 -6.23 -14.61 19.91
C ILE A 176 -6.79 -15.71 19.04
N ALA A 177 -8.01 -15.55 18.55
CA ALA A 177 -8.54 -16.48 17.58
C ALA A 177 -7.64 -16.47 16.34
N ALA A 178 -7.23 -17.66 15.89
CA ALA A 178 -6.29 -17.81 14.77
C ALA A 178 -6.78 -17.18 13.45
N TRP A 179 -8.07 -16.95 13.32
CA TRP A 179 -8.70 -16.27 12.17
C TRP A 179 -8.65 -14.74 12.24
N TRP A 180 -7.99 -14.19 13.28
CA TRP A 180 -7.78 -12.76 13.43
C TRP A 180 -6.36 -12.37 13.03
N GLY A 181 -6.25 -11.49 12.06
CA GLY A 181 -5.01 -10.83 11.77
C GLY A 181 -4.34 -11.29 10.48
N GLU A 182 -3.16 -10.76 10.27
CA GLU A 182 -2.34 -10.88 9.07
C GLU A 182 -1.58 -12.18 8.93
N THR A 183 -1.48 -12.91 9.99
CA THR A 183 -0.76 -14.17 9.94
C THR A 183 -1.57 -15.15 9.10
N ASN A 184 -0.90 -15.75 8.13
CA ASN A 184 -1.44 -16.88 7.41
C ASN A 184 -1.89 -17.94 8.40
N VAL A 185 -3.19 -18.19 8.45
CA VAL A 185 -3.74 -19.31 9.18
C VAL A 185 -3.50 -20.56 8.34
N ALA A 186 -2.72 -21.50 8.88
CA ALA A 186 -2.55 -22.79 8.27
C ALA A 186 -3.87 -23.55 8.18
N LEU A 187 -4.11 -24.18 7.04
CA LEU A 187 -5.29 -25.02 6.77
C LEU A 187 -4.82 -26.45 6.50
N PRO A 188 -4.46 -27.23 7.56
CA PRO A 188 -3.83 -28.54 7.41
C PRO A 188 -4.64 -29.54 6.59
N PHE A 189 -5.97 -29.43 6.65
CA PHE A 189 -6.87 -30.30 5.87
C PHE A 189 -6.68 -30.11 4.35
N LEU A 190 -6.35 -28.90 3.89
CA LEU A 190 -6.06 -28.64 2.46
C LEU A 190 -4.70 -29.24 2.07
N ALA A 191 -3.68 -29.07 2.91
CA ALA A 191 -2.36 -29.66 2.67
C ALA A 191 -2.41 -31.20 2.64
N GLN A 192 -3.29 -31.82 3.43
CA GLN A 192 -3.52 -33.27 3.40
C GLN A 192 -4.20 -33.75 2.11
N LEU A 193 -5.06 -32.93 1.50
CA LEU A 193 -5.71 -33.26 0.23
C LEU A 193 -4.73 -33.30 -0.93
N TRP A 194 -3.81 -32.34 -0.96
CA TRP A 194 -2.79 -32.26 -2.02
C TRP A 194 -1.53 -31.56 -1.47
N PRO A 195 -0.48 -32.31 -1.16
CA PRO A 195 0.78 -31.73 -0.67
C PRO A 195 1.40 -30.77 -1.68
N GLY A 196 1.90 -29.66 -1.16
CA GLY A 196 2.56 -28.64 -1.99
C GLY A 196 1.65 -27.53 -2.51
N ILE A 197 0.32 -27.62 -2.33
CA ILE A 197 -0.58 -26.50 -2.61
C ILE A 197 -0.41 -25.42 -1.54
N TYR A 198 -0.76 -24.18 -1.87
CA TYR A 198 -0.81 -23.12 -0.88
C TYR A 198 -2.03 -23.28 0.03
N ALA A 199 -1.80 -23.91 1.18
CA ALA A 199 -2.82 -24.32 2.15
C ALA A 199 -2.89 -23.35 3.34
N ALA A 200 -2.85 -22.05 3.08
CA ALA A 200 -3.00 -21.01 4.08
C ALA A 200 -3.96 -19.91 3.61
N ALA A 201 -4.50 -19.16 4.55
CA ALA A 201 -5.37 -18.03 4.25
C ALA A 201 -5.24 -16.98 5.35
N ILE A 202 -5.53 -15.74 5.01
CA ILE A 202 -5.83 -14.69 5.98
C ILE A 202 -7.34 -14.57 6.09
N PHE A 203 -7.83 -14.49 7.31
CA PHE A 203 -9.20 -14.14 7.59
C PHE A 203 -9.27 -12.74 8.18
N PHE A 204 -9.66 -11.78 7.35
CA PHE A 204 -9.78 -10.38 7.76
C PHE A 204 -11.24 -9.92 7.66
N VAL A 205 -11.90 -9.80 8.80
CA VAL A 205 -13.33 -9.50 8.90
C VAL A 205 -13.75 -8.23 8.17
N PRO A 206 -13.06 -7.08 8.29
CA PRO A 206 -13.40 -5.89 7.53
C PRO A 206 -13.42 -6.10 6.01
N GLN A 207 -12.57 -6.96 5.48
CA GLN A 207 -12.56 -7.26 4.04
C GLN A 207 -13.82 -8.04 3.63
N VAL A 208 -14.31 -8.94 4.48
CA VAL A 208 -15.61 -9.61 4.22
C VAL A 208 -16.73 -8.58 4.14
N ALA A 209 -16.74 -7.60 5.07
CA ALA A 209 -17.73 -6.53 5.08
C ALA A 209 -17.66 -5.66 3.80
N VAL A 210 -16.46 -5.25 3.38
CA VAL A 210 -16.25 -4.51 2.12
C VAL A 210 -16.62 -5.37 0.91
N GLY A 211 -16.35 -6.67 0.97
CA GLY A 211 -16.74 -7.63 -0.06
C GLY A 211 -18.24 -7.63 -0.38
N LEU A 212 -19.09 -7.23 0.56
CA LEU A 212 -20.53 -7.09 0.30
C LEU A 212 -20.85 -6.05 -0.79
N VAL A 213 -20.03 -5.02 -0.92
CA VAL A 213 -20.21 -3.95 -1.93
C VAL A 213 -19.27 -4.07 -3.13
N MET A 214 -18.23 -4.92 -3.06
CA MET A 214 -17.31 -5.15 -4.18
C MET A 214 -18.01 -5.83 -5.37
N PRO A 215 -17.53 -5.61 -6.61
CA PRO A 215 -18.00 -6.33 -7.78
C PRO A 215 -17.78 -7.85 -7.65
N ASN A 216 -18.73 -8.64 -8.17
CA ASN A 216 -18.62 -10.11 -8.10
C ASN A 216 -17.44 -10.65 -8.94
N ASP A 217 -17.15 -10.05 -10.09
CA ASP A 217 -16.02 -10.43 -10.94
C ASP A 217 -14.67 -10.22 -10.20
N ALA A 218 -14.55 -9.17 -9.40
CA ALA A 218 -13.36 -8.95 -8.59
C ALA A 218 -13.19 -10.05 -7.53
N LEU A 219 -14.25 -10.35 -6.77
CA LEU A 219 -14.21 -11.41 -5.75
C LEU A 219 -13.93 -12.80 -6.36
N ILE A 220 -14.60 -13.12 -7.48
CA ILE A 220 -14.38 -14.38 -8.22
C ILE A 220 -12.92 -14.47 -8.69
N THR A 221 -12.38 -13.39 -9.25
CA THR A 221 -11.00 -13.36 -9.74
C THR A 221 -10.00 -13.61 -8.61
N LEU A 222 -10.19 -13.01 -7.42
CA LEU A 222 -9.32 -13.25 -6.27
C LEU A 222 -9.31 -14.72 -5.83
N VAL A 223 -10.48 -15.38 -5.86
CA VAL A 223 -10.57 -16.82 -5.58
C VAL A 223 -9.91 -17.65 -6.69
N LEU A 224 -10.14 -17.31 -7.96
CA LEU A 224 -9.56 -17.99 -9.10
C LEU A 224 -8.03 -17.90 -9.11
N VAL A 225 -7.45 -16.78 -8.72
CA VAL A 225 -5.99 -16.63 -8.60
C VAL A 225 -5.44 -17.64 -7.62
N TRP A 226 -6.06 -17.84 -6.47
CA TRP A 226 -5.63 -18.89 -5.54
C TRP A 226 -5.79 -20.28 -6.15
N ILE A 227 -6.91 -20.60 -6.80
CA ILE A 227 -7.12 -21.89 -7.45
C ILE A 227 -6.06 -22.14 -8.52
N ILE A 228 -5.80 -21.16 -9.39
CA ILE A 228 -4.87 -21.34 -10.52
C ILE A 228 -3.42 -21.38 -10.03
N PHE A 229 -2.99 -20.41 -9.24
CA PHE A 229 -1.58 -20.29 -8.85
C PHE A 229 -1.26 -20.99 -7.53
N GLY A 230 -2.12 -20.90 -6.53
CA GLY A 230 -1.89 -21.51 -5.22
C GLY A 230 -2.18 -23.02 -5.20
N VAL A 231 -3.16 -23.50 -5.96
CA VAL A 231 -3.54 -24.92 -5.98
C VAL A 231 -2.98 -25.62 -7.21
N LEU A 232 -3.41 -25.26 -8.40
CA LEU A 232 -3.05 -26.00 -9.63
C LEU A 232 -1.57 -25.86 -9.94
N TYR A 233 -1.07 -24.63 -10.07
CA TYR A 233 0.34 -24.39 -10.43
C TYR A 233 1.29 -25.00 -9.38
N GLN A 234 1.08 -24.68 -8.11
CA GLN A 234 1.93 -25.16 -7.02
C GLN A 234 1.85 -26.67 -6.88
N GLY A 235 0.63 -27.23 -6.82
CA GLY A 235 0.43 -28.66 -6.66
C GLY A 235 1.01 -29.47 -7.84
N ILE A 236 0.86 -28.99 -9.08
CA ILE A 236 1.45 -29.64 -10.26
C ILE A 236 2.99 -29.53 -10.22
N ALA A 237 3.54 -28.35 -9.91
CA ALA A 237 4.99 -28.14 -9.87
C ALA A 237 5.68 -29.05 -8.83
N VAL A 238 5.04 -29.26 -7.68
CA VAL A 238 5.52 -30.19 -6.65
C VAL A 238 5.31 -31.65 -7.09
N ALA A 239 4.13 -32.01 -7.59
CA ALA A 239 3.83 -33.37 -7.99
C ALA A 239 4.70 -33.86 -9.16
N THR A 240 5.14 -32.97 -10.06
CA THR A 240 6.04 -33.29 -11.17
C THR A 240 7.53 -33.22 -10.79
N GLY A 241 7.86 -32.85 -9.55
CA GLY A 241 9.25 -32.71 -9.09
C GLY A 241 10.01 -31.51 -9.67
N ILE A 242 9.33 -30.62 -10.44
CA ILE A 242 9.92 -29.34 -10.89
C ILE A 242 10.32 -28.50 -9.69
N VAL A 243 9.52 -28.57 -8.64
CA VAL A 243 9.77 -27.93 -7.36
C VAL A 243 9.89 -29.01 -6.29
N PRO A 244 11.02 -29.13 -5.58
CA PRO A 244 11.19 -30.12 -4.53
C PRO A 244 10.26 -29.80 -3.36
N TYR A 245 9.51 -30.81 -2.91
CA TYR A 245 8.66 -30.68 -1.73
C TYR A 245 9.51 -30.51 -0.46
N ARG A 246 9.14 -29.54 0.34
CA ARG A 246 9.70 -29.33 1.68
C ARG A 246 8.54 -29.29 2.69
N PRO A 247 8.58 -30.08 3.79
CA PRO A 247 7.53 -30.01 4.81
C PRO A 247 7.36 -28.59 5.37
N GLY A 248 6.12 -28.13 5.43
CA GLY A 248 5.77 -26.78 5.93
C GLY A 248 5.78 -25.67 4.88
N MET A 249 6.24 -25.93 3.66
CA MET A 249 6.22 -24.93 2.57
C MET A 249 4.82 -24.44 2.23
N GLU A 250 3.78 -25.22 2.52
CA GLU A 250 2.38 -24.93 2.28
C GLU A 250 1.84 -23.80 3.16
N PHE A 251 2.53 -23.50 4.25
CA PHE A 251 2.09 -22.53 5.26
C PHE A 251 3.02 -21.32 5.37
N VAL A 252 4.14 -21.34 4.67
CA VAL A 252 5.14 -20.28 4.74
C VAL A 252 4.68 -19.08 3.92
N TRP A 253 5.08 -17.90 4.35
CA TRP A 253 4.92 -16.69 3.55
C TRP A 253 5.57 -16.89 2.18
N PRO A 254 4.84 -16.59 1.09
CA PRO A 254 5.30 -16.96 -0.25
C PRO A 254 6.65 -16.39 -0.67
N TRP A 255 7.17 -15.41 0.03
CA TRP A 255 8.45 -14.77 -0.28
C TRP A 255 9.67 -15.37 0.43
N GLU A 256 9.49 -16.20 1.46
CA GLU A 256 10.64 -16.70 2.20
C GLU A 256 11.26 -17.93 1.52
N ASP A 257 10.45 -18.95 1.26
CA ASP A 257 10.94 -20.22 0.70
C ASP A 257 9.95 -20.89 -0.26
N TYR A 258 8.91 -20.18 -0.68
CA TYR A 258 7.86 -20.79 -1.47
C TYR A 258 8.26 -20.85 -2.94
N PRO A 259 8.44 -22.05 -3.52
CA PRO A 259 9.02 -22.21 -4.85
C PRO A 259 8.23 -21.54 -5.97
N GLY A 260 6.90 -21.49 -5.84
CA GLY A 260 6.03 -20.88 -6.83
C GLY A 260 6.09 -19.36 -6.88
N VAL A 261 6.80 -18.71 -5.96
CA VAL A 261 6.99 -17.26 -5.98
C VAL A 261 8.03 -16.88 -7.03
N TRP A 262 9.13 -17.64 -7.11
CA TRP A 262 10.30 -17.29 -7.90
C TRP A 262 10.55 -18.23 -9.08
N MET A 263 10.33 -19.53 -8.91
CA MET A 263 10.72 -20.55 -9.89
C MET A 263 9.63 -21.63 -10.01
N PRO A 264 9.38 -22.23 -11.18
CA PRO A 264 9.92 -21.90 -12.50
C PRO A 264 9.26 -20.68 -13.16
N PHE A 265 8.05 -20.29 -12.71
CA PHE A 265 7.31 -19.14 -13.20
C PHE A 265 7.05 -18.16 -12.04
N PRO A 266 7.77 -17.03 -11.97
CA PRO A 266 7.67 -16.05 -10.91
C PRO A 266 6.39 -15.20 -11.06
N TYR A 267 5.24 -15.82 -10.83
CA TYR A 267 3.94 -15.17 -11.00
C TYR A 267 3.71 -14.05 -9.97
N ARG A 268 4.23 -14.23 -8.75
CA ARG A 268 4.15 -13.19 -7.73
C ARG A 268 5.20 -12.12 -8.00
N TYR A 269 4.82 -10.88 -7.75
CA TYR A 269 5.65 -9.69 -7.96
C TYR A 269 6.02 -9.47 -9.44
N ILE A 270 6.86 -10.29 -10.06
CA ILE A 270 7.42 -10.04 -11.39
C ILE A 270 6.35 -10.05 -12.48
N ALA A 271 5.64 -11.17 -12.66
CA ALA A 271 4.56 -11.24 -13.63
C ALA A 271 3.34 -10.42 -13.21
N ALA A 272 3.06 -10.32 -11.90
CA ALA A 272 2.00 -9.49 -11.36
C ALA A 272 2.23 -8.01 -11.67
N ASP A 273 3.44 -7.47 -11.47
CA ASP A 273 3.77 -6.09 -11.81
C ASP A 273 3.63 -5.82 -13.31
N GLY A 274 3.92 -6.82 -14.15
CA GLY A 274 3.60 -6.79 -15.58
C GLY A 274 2.10 -6.65 -15.85
N VAL A 275 1.26 -7.42 -15.15
CA VAL A 275 -0.21 -7.29 -15.23
C VAL A 275 -0.65 -5.89 -14.73
N GLY A 276 -0.05 -5.40 -13.65
CA GLY A 276 -0.27 -4.02 -13.17
C GLY A 276 0.01 -3.00 -14.26
N LEU A 277 1.17 -3.09 -14.92
CA LEU A 277 1.50 -2.18 -16.03
C LEU A 277 0.51 -2.31 -17.20
N ALA A 278 -0.01 -3.51 -17.48
CA ALA A 278 -1.08 -3.69 -18.47
C ALA A 278 -2.34 -2.92 -18.10
N VAL A 279 -2.71 -2.85 -16.82
CA VAL A 279 -3.81 -2.00 -16.33
C VAL A 279 -3.53 -0.54 -16.67
N ALA A 280 -2.35 -0.01 -16.36
CA ALA A 280 -1.98 1.36 -16.69
C ALA A 280 -2.05 1.64 -18.21
N ILE A 281 -1.44 0.79 -19.03
CA ILE A 281 -1.45 0.90 -20.50
C ILE A 281 -2.88 0.90 -21.03
N TRP A 282 -3.73 0.01 -20.52
CA TRP A 282 -5.14 -0.05 -20.94
C TRP A 282 -5.91 1.22 -20.54
N MET A 283 -5.69 1.75 -19.34
CA MET A 283 -6.31 3.00 -18.90
C MET A 283 -5.82 4.20 -19.73
N LEU A 284 -4.54 4.30 -20.02
CA LEU A 284 -3.98 5.33 -20.89
C LEU A 284 -4.60 5.27 -22.30
N TYR A 285 -4.74 4.09 -22.87
CA TYR A 285 -5.38 3.89 -24.17
C TYR A 285 -6.86 4.28 -24.16
N ARG A 286 -7.60 3.78 -23.16
CA ARG A 286 -9.05 4.02 -23.04
C ARG A 286 -9.37 5.50 -22.84
N TYR A 287 -8.63 6.17 -21.98
CA TYR A 287 -8.84 7.56 -21.61
C TYR A 287 -7.91 8.54 -22.35
N ARG A 288 -7.29 8.15 -23.45
CA ARG A 288 -6.35 8.99 -24.21
C ARG A 288 -6.90 10.37 -24.60
N LYS A 289 -8.21 10.45 -24.91
CA LYS A 289 -8.88 11.73 -25.24
C LYS A 289 -8.95 12.64 -23.99
N ARG A 290 -9.33 12.06 -22.85
CA ARG A 290 -9.40 12.79 -21.58
C ARG A 290 -8.01 13.28 -21.15
N ILE A 291 -7.02 12.45 -21.24
CA ILE A 291 -5.63 12.82 -20.92
C ILE A 291 -5.15 13.94 -21.84
N ALA A 292 -5.41 13.85 -23.14
CA ALA A 292 -5.07 14.89 -24.10
C ALA A 292 -5.84 16.20 -23.80
N GLU A 293 -7.11 16.15 -23.40
CA GLU A 293 -7.88 17.30 -22.93
C GLU A 293 -7.20 17.96 -21.73
N VAL A 294 -6.91 17.19 -20.68
CA VAL A 294 -6.27 17.69 -19.45
C VAL A 294 -4.93 18.35 -19.75
N PHE A 295 -4.05 17.70 -20.52
CA PHE A 295 -2.78 18.31 -20.92
C PHE A 295 -2.96 19.54 -21.80
N SER A 296 -3.97 19.57 -22.68
CA SER A 296 -4.21 20.71 -23.56
C SER A 296 -4.59 21.99 -22.81
N THR A 297 -5.05 21.89 -21.56
CA THR A 297 -5.34 23.05 -20.71
C THR A 297 -4.13 23.95 -20.47
N LEU A 298 -2.91 23.41 -20.60
CA LEU A 298 -1.66 24.18 -20.45
C LEU A 298 -1.53 25.30 -21.49
N TRP A 299 -2.05 25.09 -22.71
CA TRP A 299 -1.92 26.04 -23.83
C TRP A 299 -3.26 26.43 -24.48
N LYS A 300 -4.38 25.75 -24.13
CA LYS A 300 -5.72 26.10 -24.56
C LYS A 300 -6.53 26.71 -23.42
N LYS A 301 -7.83 26.92 -23.64
CA LYS A 301 -8.75 27.36 -22.60
C LYS A 301 -8.76 26.34 -21.45
N ASP A 302 -8.74 26.82 -20.23
CA ASP A 302 -8.83 25.97 -19.04
C ASP A 302 -10.20 25.29 -18.92
N VAL A 303 -10.18 24.08 -18.36
CA VAL A 303 -11.38 23.31 -18.04
C VAL A 303 -11.53 23.31 -16.51
N VAL A 304 -12.67 23.80 -16.04
CA VAL A 304 -12.98 23.88 -14.61
C VAL A 304 -14.03 22.84 -14.27
N GLU A 305 -13.75 21.95 -13.32
CA GLU A 305 -14.64 20.88 -12.86
C GLU A 305 -14.92 21.02 -11.36
N GLN A 306 -16.19 21.18 -10.99
CA GLN A 306 -16.61 21.40 -9.59
C GLN A 306 -15.74 22.44 -8.86
N GLY A 307 -15.43 23.54 -9.55
CA GLY A 307 -14.63 24.64 -9.02
C GLY A 307 -13.12 24.49 -9.12
N LEU A 308 -12.60 23.37 -9.62
CA LEU A 308 -11.17 23.11 -9.76
C LEU A 308 -10.70 23.28 -11.21
N SER A 309 -9.64 24.06 -11.40
CA SER A 309 -8.92 24.21 -12.65
C SER A 309 -8.06 22.98 -12.95
N LEU A 310 -8.31 22.31 -14.08
CA LEU A 310 -7.47 21.17 -14.50
C LEU A 310 -6.07 21.63 -14.96
N ARG A 311 -5.94 22.89 -15.41
CA ARG A 311 -4.61 23.50 -15.65
C ARG A 311 -3.79 23.54 -14.38
N LEU A 312 -4.37 24.00 -13.26
CA LEU A 312 -3.68 24.04 -11.97
C LEU A 312 -3.17 22.64 -11.56
N VAL A 313 -4.03 21.63 -11.65
CA VAL A 313 -3.66 20.25 -11.29
C VAL A 313 -2.54 19.73 -12.18
N THR A 314 -2.56 20.06 -13.49
CA THR A 314 -1.52 19.65 -14.44
C THR A 314 -0.19 20.37 -14.19
N VAL A 315 -0.23 21.66 -13.87
CA VAL A 315 0.97 22.43 -13.48
C VAL A 315 1.59 21.85 -12.20
N LEU A 316 0.76 21.55 -11.19
CA LEU A 316 1.24 20.94 -9.95
C LEU A 316 1.88 19.56 -10.20
N MET A 317 1.31 18.75 -11.09
CA MET A 317 1.92 17.48 -11.48
C MET A 317 3.29 17.69 -12.14
N LEU A 318 3.43 18.68 -13.03
CA LEU A 318 4.73 18.99 -13.64
C LEU A 318 5.73 19.49 -12.59
N VAL A 319 5.29 20.30 -11.63
CA VAL A 319 6.14 20.70 -10.48
C VAL A 319 6.59 19.48 -9.69
N GLY A 320 5.67 18.54 -9.39
CA GLY A 320 6.00 17.29 -8.73
C GLY A 320 6.98 16.44 -9.52
N PHE A 321 6.72 16.26 -10.82
CA PHE A 321 7.56 15.49 -11.73
C PHE A 321 9.00 16.03 -11.82
N PHE A 322 9.13 17.29 -12.20
CA PHE A 322 10.45 17.90 -12.39
C PHE A 322 11.15 18.22 -11.07
N GLY A 323 10.40 18.54 -10.02
CA GLY A 323 10.95 18.75 -8.68
C GLY A 323 11.57 17.47 -8.12
N TRP A 324 10.88 16.36 -8.23
CA TRP A 324 11.42 15.06 -7.82
C TRP A 324 12.61 14.61 -8.67
N TYR A 325 12.52 14.77 -9.99
CA TYR A 325 13.64 14.52 -10.89
C TYR A 325 14.87 15.35 -10.51
N ALA A 326 14.69 16.64 -10.23
CA ALA A 326 15.77 17.53 -9.81
C ALA A 326 16.41 17.10 -8.48
N LEU A 327 15.62 16.62 -7.52
CA LEU A 327 16.16 16.07 -6.25
C LEU A 327 17.06 14.85 -6.52
N MET A 328 16.64 13.93 -7.38
CA MET A 328 17.45 12.77 -7.75
C MET A 328 18.76 13.19 -8.46
N LEU A 329 18.70 14.19 -9.34
CA LEU A 329 19.91 14.73 -9.99
C LEU A 329 20.85 15.38 -8.97
N ALA A 330 20.32 16.10 -7.98
CA ALA A 330 21.12 16.66 -6.89
C ALA A 330 21.84 15.57 -6.07
N GLU A 331 21.25 14.38 -6.00
CA GLU A 331 21.85 13.17 -5.41
C GLU A 331 22.67 12.33 -6.40
N GLN A 332 23.12 12.90 -7.50
CA GLN A 332 23.99 12.26 -8.48
C GLN A 332 23.38 11.03 -9.18
N ALA A 333 22.06 10.89 -9.22
CA ALA A 333 21.40 9.84 -9.99
C ALA A 333 21.72 9.93 -11.49
N ASP A 334 21.76 8.79 -12.19
CA ASP A 334 21.87 8.78 -13.65
C ASP A 334 20.72 9.57 -14.29
N PRO A 335 20.98 10.61 -15.09
CA PRO A 335 19.92 11.51 -15.55
C PRO A 335 18.87 10.84 -16.43
N ILE A 336 19.24 9.86 -17.24
CA ILE A 336 18.30 9.17 -18.13
C ILE A 336 17.44 8.20 -17.36
N ILE A 337 18.07 7.41 -16.50
CA ILE A 337 17.34 6.42 -15.70
C ILE A 337 16.47 7.09 -14.64
N ALA A 338 16.96 8.17 -14.00
CA ALA A 338 16.20 8.96 -13.03
C ALA A 338 14.91 9.56 -13.63
N LEU A 339 14.92 9.94 -14.91
CA LEU A 339 13.73 10.46 -15.59
C LEU A 339 12.60 9.43 -15.64
N LEU A 340 12.92 8.13 -15.68
CA LEU A 340 11.93 7.05 -15.72
C LEU A 340 11.20 6.89 -14.39
N VAL A 341 11.78 7.31 -13.27
CA VAL A 341 11.18 7.13 -11.93
C VAL A 341 9.85 7.87 -11.78
N PRO A 342 9.72 9.17 -12.07
CA PRO A 342 8.43 9.85 -12.02
C PRO A 342 7.44 9.34 -13.09
N ILE A 343 7.92 8.91 -14.27
CA ILE A 343 7.06 8.27 -15.29
C ILE A 343 6.48 6.98 -14.72
N TRP A 344 7.31 6.18 -14.09
CA TRP A 344 6.93 4.93 -13.46
C TRP A 344 5.93 5.17 -12.33
N ALA A 345 6.16 6.21 -11.54
CA ALA A 345 5.23 6.62 -10.49
C ALA A 345 3.85 7.01 -11.06
N ILE A 346 3.77 7.70 -12.18
CA ILE A 346 2.49 8.00 -12.85
C ILE A 346 1.78 6.71 -13.25
N LEU A 347 2.49 5.77 -13.89
CA LEU A 347 1.90 4.51 -14.35
C LEU A 347 1.34 3.69 -13.17
N PHE A 348 2.13 3.52 -12.10
CA PHE A 348 1.65 2.77 -10.93
C PHE A 348 0.59 3.52 -10.13
N ASN A 349 0.60 4.84 -10.09
CA ASN A 349 -0.51 5.60 -9.53
C ASN A 349 -1.82 5.37 -10.29
N ILE A 350 -1.79 5.22 -11.61
CA ILE A 350 -2.98 4.83 -12.39
C ILE A 350 -3.48 3.44 -11.96
N VAL A 351 -2.55 2.48 -11.75
CA VAL A 351 -2.88 1.14 -11.27
C VAL A 351 -3.52 1.19 -9.88
N TYR A 352 -2.88 1.90 -8.93
CA TYR A 352 -3.39 2.01 -7.56
C TYR A 352 -4.75 2.67 -7.51
N ALA A 353 -4.93 3.78 -8.22
CA ALA A 353 -6.21 4.45 -8.32
C ALA A 353 -7.30 3.51 -8.87
N ARG A 354 -6.98 2.72 -9.91
CA ARG A 354 -7.93 1.77 -10.50
C ARG A 354 -8.25 0.61 -9.56
N VAL A 355 -7.27 0.05 -8.88
CA VAL A 355 -7.47 -1.00 -7.88
C VAL A 355 -8.36 -0.52 -6.74
N PHE A 356 -8.11 0.67 -6.19
CA PHE A 356 -8.94 1.23 -5.11
C PHE A 356 -10.38 1.54 -5.56
N ALA A 357 -10.56 1.91 -6.82
CA ALA A 357 -11.88 2.16 -7.38
C ALA A 357 -12.73 0.89 -7.56
N GLU A 358 -12.10 -0.27 -7.82
CA GLU A 358 -12.80 -1.53 -8.10
C GLU A 358 -12.69 -2.59 -7.01
N VAL A 359 -11.50 -2.75 -6.41
CA VAL A 359 -11.15 -3.96 -5.66
C VAL A 359 -10.96 -3.68 -4.18
N PHE A 360 -10.83 -2.41 -3.79
CA PHE A 360 -10.59 -2.02 -2.40
C PHE A 360 -9.19 -2.28 -1.85
N TRP A 361 -8.49 -3.33 -2.27
CA TRP A 361 -7.24 -3.69 -1.62
C TRP A 361 -6.07 -2.84 -2.12
N HIS A 362 -5.25 -2.38 -1.19
CA HIS A 362 -4.01 -1.79 -1.57
C HIS A 362 -3.09 -2.86 -2.16
N VAL A 363 -2.36 -2.44 -3.12
CA VAL A 363 -1.25 -3.23 -3.66
C VAL A 363 -0.04 -2.32 -3.65
N GLY A 364 0.93 -2.65 -2.83
CA GLY A 364 2.27 -2.21 -3.14
C GLY A 364 2.71 -2.96 -4.39
N THR A 365 3.39 -2.32 -5.30
CA THR A 365 4.19 -3.02 -6.29
C THR A 365 5.09 -3.96 -5.51
N GLY A 366 4.92 -5.27 -5.73
CA GLY A 366 5.39 -6.28 -4.82
C GLY A 366 6.84 -6.08 -4.37
N TRP A 367 7.01 -5.63 -3.15
CA TRP A 367 8.29 -5.64 -2.46
C TRP A 367 9.48 -4.96 -3.15
N GLY A 368 9.23 -4.05 -4.08
CA GLY A 368 10.27 -3.32 -4.77
C GLY A 368 10.53 -3.75 -6.22
N HIS A 369 9.80 -4.68 -6.74
CA HIS A 369 9.98 -5.15 -8.13
C HIS A 369 9.54 -4.16 -9.20
N ALA A 370 8.74 -3.15 -8.86
CA ALA A 370 8.41 -2.07 -9.80
C ALA A 370 9.63 -1.30 -10.31
N TRP A 371 10.76 -1.35 -9.62
CA TRP A 371 12.02 -0.74 -10.06
C TRP A 371 12.82 -1.66 -11.01
N ASP A 372 12.53 -2.97 -11.06
CA ASP A 372 13.28 -3.92 -11.88
C ASP A 372 13.43 -3.47 -13.33
N PRO A 373 12.37 -2.98 -14.03
CA PRO A 373 12.55 -2.45 -15.38
C PRO A 373 13.51 -1.25 -15.44
N THR A 374 13.51 -0.39 -14.45
CA THR A 374 14.42 0.76 -14.35
C THR A 374 15.85 0.29 -14.16
N TYR A 375 16.06 -0.68 -13.29
CA TYR A 375 17.37 -1.28 -13.04
C TYR A 375 17.89 -2.05 -14.26
N GLN A 376 17.05 -2.84 -14.90
CA GLN A 376 17.40 -3.56 -16.12
C GLN A 376 17.83 -2.59 -17.24
N LEU A 377 17.12 -1.50 -17.43
CA LEU A 377 17.53 -0.45 -18.36
C LEU A 377 18.90 0.12 -17.98
N GLY A 378 19.17 0.29 -16.69
CA GLY A 378 20.48 0.68 -16.19
C GLY A 378 21.59 -0.31 -16.54
N ILE A 379 21.34 -1.62 -16.40
CA ILE A 379 22.27 -2.67 -16.82
C ILE A 379 22.55 -2.58 -18.33
N TYR A 380 21.51 -2.52 -19.15
CA TYR A 380 21.66 -2.52 -20.62
C TYR A 380 22.22 -1.19 -21.17
N LEU A 381 21.81 -0.06 -20.62
CA LEU A 381 22.16 1.26 -21.17
C LEU A 381 23.37 1.89 -20.47
N ARG A 382 23.71 1.49 -19.25
CA ARG A 382 24.75 2.07 -18.43
C ARG A 382 25.82 1.08 -17.98
N GLY A 383 25.67 -0.20 -18.30
CA GLY A 383 26.58 -1.24 -17.87
C GLY A 383 26.61 -1.39 -16.34
N TRP A 384 25.50 -1.15 -15.65
CA TRP A 384 25.43 -1.38 -14.21
C TRP A 384 25.69 -2.85 -13.90
N PRO A 385 26.26 -3.16 -12.73
CA PRO A 385 26.55 -4.52 -12.39
C PRO A 385 25.25 -5.33 -12.28
N THR A 386 25.31 -6.58 -12.75
CA THR A 386 24.23 -7.55 -12.54
C THR A 386 24.23 -8.04 -11.09
N ASP A 387 23.14 -8.63 -10.65
CA ASP A 387 23.02 -9.18 -9.28
C ASP A 387 24.10 -10.20 -8.96
N ALA A 388 24.50 -11.01 -9.96
CA ALA A 388 25.58 -11.96 -9.79
C ALA A 388 26.95 -11.30 -9.54
N GLN A 389 27.10 -10.03 -9.89
CA GLN A 389 28.34 -9.26 -9.70
C GLN A 389 28.34 -8.45 -8.41
N VAL A 390 27.16 -8.24 -7.78
CA VAL A 390 27.03 -7.49 -6.53
C VAL A 390 26.98 -8.46 -5.37
N THR A 391 27.99 -8.43 -4.52
CA THR A 391 28.10 -9.28 -3.32
C THR A 391 28.32 -8.43 -2.08
N TRP A 392 28.29 -9.05 -0.90
CA TRP A 392 28.67 -8.35 0.34
C TRP A 392 30.09 -7.79 0.31
N ASP A 393 31.02 -8.54 -0.28
CA ASP A 393 32.43 -8.14 -0.38
C ASP A 393 32.66 -7.17 -1.54
N ASN A 394 31.75 -7.12 -2.52
CA ASN A 394 31.79 -6.23 -3.66
C ASN A 394 30.43 -5.52 -3.87
N PRO A 395 30.04 -4.61 -2.98
CA PRO A 395 28.78 -3.88 -3.09
C PRO A 395 28.81 -2.87 -4.24
N ASN A 396 27.64 -2.60 -4.82
CA ASN A 396 27.52 -1.50 -5.77
C ASN A 396 27.41 -0.15 -5.04
N THR A 397 28.51 0.58 -4.96
CA THR A 397 28.60 1.89 -4.31
C THR A 397 28.39 3.07 -5.27
N ASN A 398 27.93 2.82 -6.50
CA ASN A 398 27.69 3.87 -7.48
C ASN A 398 26.47 4.71 -7.09
N PRO A 399 26.61 6.00 -6.74
CA PRO A 399 25.49 6.87 -6.37
C PRO A 399 24.45 6.99 -7.49
N ALA A 400 24.86 6.94 -8.74
CA ALA A 400 23.97 7.05 -9.90
C ALA A 400 22.90 5.95 -9.92
N TRP A 401 23.26 4.76 -9.49
CA TRP A 401 22.32 3.64 -9.31
C TRP A 401 21.63 3.68 -7.97
N PHE A 402 22.37 3.91 -6.89
CA PHE A 402 21.89 3.72 -5.54
C PHE A 402 20.79 4.72 -5.16
N THR A 403 20.93 5.97 -5.61
CA THR A 403 19.88 6.99 -5.46
C THR A 403 18.57 6.53 -6.10
N ILE A 404 18.63 6.02 -7.33
CA ILE A 404 17.43 5.52 -8.02
C ILE A 404 16.80 4.34 -7.26
N ALA A 405 17.62 3.40 -6.81
CA ALA A 405 17.15 2.26 -6.02
C ALA A 405 16.46 2.71 -4.72
N ARG A 406 17.01 3.69 -3.99
CA ARG A 406 16.38 4.24 -2.78
C ARG A 406 15.03 4.87 -3.07
N HIS A 407 14.93 5.70 -4.12
CA HIS A 407 13.67 6.36 -4.48
C HIS A 407 12.61 5.35 -4.93
N THR A 408 12.97 4.41 -5.79
CA THR A 408 12.04 3.40 -6.29
C THR A 408 11.63 2.40 -5.21
N ALA A 409 12.56 1.99 -4.33
CA ALA A 409 12.27 1.17 -3.17
C ALA A 409 11.23 1.81 -2.25
N ASN A 410 11.39 3.09 -1.98
CA ASN A 410 10.46 3.83 -1.14
C ASN A 410 9.05 3.90 -1.76
N LEU A 411 8.97 4.04 -3.09
CA LEU A 411 7.70 4.13 -3.81
C LEU A 411 7.00 2.79 -3.98
N SER A 412 7.76 1.75 -4.20
CA SER A 412 7.24 0.40 -4.36
C SER A 412 6.84 -0.25 -3.05
N ASN A 413 7.17 0.39 -1.93
CA ASN A 413 6.85 -0.13 -0.60
C ASN A 413 5.36 -0.01 -0.30
N TRP A 414 4.80 -0.98 0.41
CA TRP A 414 3.47 -0.99 1.00
C TRP A 414 3.06 0.34 1.60
N ASN A 415 4.01 1.02 2.20
CA ASN A 415 3.79 2.23 2.96
C ASN A 415 3.21 3.36 2.12
N ILE A 416 3.65 3.53 0.88
CA ILE A 416 3.12 4.61 0.04
C ILE A 416 1.77 4.26 -0.55
N SER A 417 1.54 3.01 -0.94
CA SER A 417 0.22 2.61 -1.46
C SER A 417 -0.88 2.68 -0.40
N PHE A 418 -0.54 2.49 0.88
CA PHE A 418 -1.45 2.70 2.02
C PHE A 418 -1.60 4.16 2.45
N SER A 419 -0.66 4.98 2.09
CA SER A 419 -0.62 6.37 2.52
C SER A 419 -1.64 7.21 1.74
N PRO A 420 -2.21 8.26 2.36
CA PRO A 420 -3.00 9.27 1.65
C PRO A 420 -2.26 9.98 0.53
N LEU A 421 -0.95 9.78 0.43
CA LEU A 421 -0.14 10.27 -0.68
C LEU A 421 -0.45 9.53 -1.98
N SER A 422 -0.91 8.27 -1.91
CA SER A 422 -1.19 7.48 -3.11
C SER A 422 -2.47 7.93 -3.80
N SER A 423 -2.47 7.82 -5.11
CA SER A 423 -3.64 8.10 -5.93
C SER A 423 -4.84 7.21 -5.60
N GLY A 424 -4.63 6.01 -5.04
CA GLY A 424 -5.70 5.14 -4.59
C GLY A 424 -6.56 5.77 -3.50
N HIS A 425 -5.93 6.33 -2.47
CA HIS A 425 -6.64 7.07 -1.44
C HIS A 425 -7.21 8.38 -1.98
N GLN A 426 -6.43 9.11 -2.77
CA GLN A 426 -6.87 10.40 -3.31
C GLN A 426 -8.06 10.27 -4.26
N VAL A 427 -8.14 9.21 -5.06
CA VAL A 427 -9.32 8.96 -5.92
C VAL A 427 -10.53 8.50 -5.09
N THR A 428 -10.31 7.83 -3.96
CA THR A 428 -11.37 7.50 -3.00
C THR A 428 -11.93 8.76 -2.35
N LEU A 429 -11.04 9.71 -1.96
CA LEU A 429 -11.44 11.03 -1.46
C LEU A 429 -12.13 11.85 -2.55
N TYR A 430 -11.68 11.75 -3.82
CA TYR A 430 -12.36 12.37 -4.97
C TYR A 430 -13.82 11.89 -5.06
N LYS A 431 -14.04 10.57 -5.00
CA LYS A 431 -15.39 9.97 -5.01
C LYS A 431 -16.26 10.51 -3.87
N LEU A 432 -15.71 10.56 -2.66
CA LEU A 432 -16.40 11.08 -1.49
C LEU A 432 -16.78 12.56 -1.68
N ALA A 433 -15.84 13.40 -2.08
CA ALA A 433 -16.06 14.82 -2.33
C ALA A 433 -17.08 15.08 -3.45
N HIS A 434 -16.99 14.30 -4.54
CA HIS A 434 -17.91 14.37 -5.68
C HIS A 434 -19.34 14.05 -5.24
N ASP A 435 -19.55 12.94 -4.55
CA ASP A 435 -20.86 12.47 -4.13
C ASP A 435 -21.49 13.34 -3.03
N LEU A 436 -20.67 13.99 -2.21
CA LEU A 436 -21.10 14.99 -1.21
C LEU A 436 -21.20 16.41 -1.78
N LYS A 437 -20.98 16.58 -3.10
CA LYS A 437 -21.04 17.87 -3.81
C LYS A 437 -20.09 18.94 -3.23
N MET A 438 -18.94 18.50 -2.71
CA MET A 438 -17.89 19.42 -2.23
C MET A 438 -17.17 20.08 -3.42
N ARG A 439 -16.55 21.23 -3.18
CA ARG A 439 -15.68 21.85 -4.19
C ARG A 439 -14.39 21.06 -4.30
N MET A 440 -14.01 20.68 -5.52
CA MET A 440 -12.77 19.92 -5.73
C MET A 440 -11.51 20.73 -5.42
N THR A 441 -11.58 22.06 -5.44
CA THR A 441 -10.49 22.93 -4.96
C THR A 441 -10.21 22.71 -3.49
N ASP A 442 -11.26 22.58 -2.67
CA ASP A 442 -11.12 22.39 -1.21
C ASP A 442 -10.48 21.02 -0.93
N LEU A 443 -10.84 19.99 -1.71
CA LEU A 443 -10.19 18.67 -1.64
C LEU A 443 -8.70 18.76 -2.01
N LEU A 444 -8.36 19.44 -3.12
CA LEU A 444 -6.95 19.59 -3.53
C LEU A 444 -6.13 20.31 -2.45
N VAL A 445 -6.69 21.40 -1.90
CA VAL A 445 -6.06 22.14 -0.80
C VAL A 445 -5.87 21.24 0.42
N ALA A 446 -6.88 20.45 0.79
CA ALA A 446 -6.79 19.52 1.92
C ALA A 446 -5.70 18.45 1.70
N ILE A 447 -5.57 17.89 0.49
CA ILE A 447 -4.52 16.93 0.13
C ILE A 447 -3.13 17.58 0.26
N ILE A 448 -2.94 18.77 -0.29
CA ILE A 448 -1.64 19.47 -0.24
C ILE A 448 -1.29 19.84 1.20
N LEU A 449 -2.20 20.48 1.94
CA LEU A 449 -1.98 20.86 3.33
C LEU A 449 -1.73 19.64 4.22
N GLY A 450 -2.50 18.57 4.06
CA GLY A 450 -2.29 17.33 4.79
C GLY A 450 -0.91 16.75 4.53
N THR A 451 -0.46 16.75 3.27
CA THR A 451 0.89 16.29 2.89
C THR A 451 1.98 17.19 3.49
N VAL A 452 1.83 18.51 3.42
CA VAL A 452 2.78 19.46 3.99
C VAL A 452 2.89 19.29 5.51
N ILE A 453 1.76 19.20 6.21
CA ILE A 453 1.74 18.99 7.67
C ILE A 453 2.39 17.64 8.02
N ALA A 454 2.03 16.57 7.31
CA ALA A 454 2.62 15.27 7.53
C ALA A 454 4.14 15.27 7.33
N SER A 455 4.61 15.85 6.23
CA SER A 455 6.02 15.82 5.85
C SER A 455 6.89 16.79 6.65
N PHE A 456 6.41 17.98 6.97
CA PHE A 456 7.23 19.05 7.54
C PHE A 456 6.91 19.41 8.98
N VAL A 457 5.86 18.86 9.56
CA VAL A 457 5.53 19.01 10.98
C VAL A 457 5.58 17.67 11.69
N ALA A 458 4.87 16.67 11.16
CA ALA A 458 4.73 15.42 11.87
C ALA A 458 6.04 14.58 11.85
N MET A 459 6.80 14.54 10.74
CA MET A 459 8.11 13.87 10.72
C MET A 459 9.13 14.48 11.69
N PRO A 460 9.35 15.81 11.72
CA PRO A 460 10.17 16.44 12.75
C PRO A 460 9.68 16.19 14.18
N LEU A 461 8.37 16.16 14.39
CA LEU A 461 7.79 15.86 15.71
C LEU A 461 8.08 14.41 16.13
N GLU A 462 8.02 13.47 15.21
CA GLU A 462 8.43 12.09 15.50
C GLU A 462 9.91 12.01 15.86
N ALA A 463 10.79 12.68 15.10
CA ALA A 463 12.20 12.76 15.43
C ALA A 463 12.41 13.31 16.85
N TYR A 464 11.63 14.32 17.22
CA TYR A 464 11.64 14.86 18.59
C TYR A 464 11.30 13.77 19.62
N PHE A 465 10.23 13.02 19.42
CA PHE A 465 9.85 11.94 20.34
C PHE A 465 10.90 10.83 20.40
N ILE A 466 11.43 10.40 19.26
CA ILE A 466 12.48 9.36 19.20
C ILE A 466 13.71 9.81 19.97
N LEU A 467 14.19 11.02 19.76
CA LEU A 467 15.40 11.57 20.39
C LEU A 467 15.23 11.86 21.89
N HIS A 468 14.00 12.01 22.39
CA HIS A 468 13.71 12.15 23.81
C HIS A 468 13.31 10.84 24.49
N THR A 469 13.29 9.72 23.75
CA THR A 469 13.02 8.40 24.30
C THR A 469 14.34 7.67 24.60
N LYS A 470 14.49 7.13 25.82
CA LYS A 470 15.61 6.25 26.16
C LYS A 470 15.62 5.05 25.23
N GLY A 471 16.75 4.84 24.54
CA GLY A 471 16.90 3.76 23.56
C GLY A 471 16.41 4.09 22.15
N GLY A 472 15.97 5.32 21.89
CA GLY A 472 15.66 5.81 20.54
C GLY A 472 14.69 4.91 19.76
N LEU A 473 14.98 4.67 18.47
CA LEU A 473 14.20 3.77 17.61
C LEU A 473 14.13 2.33 18.14
N GLN A 474 15.17 1.82 18.82
CA GLN A 474 15.16 0.47 19.35
C GLN A 474 14.19 0.28 20.51
N ALA A 475 13.95 1.30 21.32
CA ALA A 475 13.00 1.26 22.43
C ALA A 475 11.55 1.46 21.98
N THR A 476 11.36 2.12 20.85
CA THR A 476 10.06 2.23 20.20
C THR A 476 9.89 1.02 19.29
N ASN A 477 8.68 0.45 19.18
CA ASN A 477 8.40 -0.57 18.17
C ASN A 477 8.58 -0.05 16.70
N ALA A 478 9.02 1.18 16.53
CA ALA A 478 9.43 1.77 15.27
C ALA A 478 10.64 1.04 14.63
N SER A 479 11.41 0.25 15.41
CA SER A 479 12.43 -0.62 14.83
C SER A 479 11.87 -1.62 13.81
N GLY A 480 10.65 -2.11 14.01
CA GLY A 480 9.97 -2.94 13.01
C GLY A 480 9.60 -2.16 11.73
N ALA A 481 9.32 -0.89 11.86
CA ALA A 481 8.97 -0.01 10.75
C ALA A 481 10.22 0.49 9.98
N SER A 482 11.36 0.64 10.63
CA SER A 482 12.64 0.93 9.98
C SER A 482 13.28 -0.30 9.32
N TRP A 483 12.80 -1.49 9.63
CA TRP A 483 13.27 -2.74 9.05
C TRP A 483 13.06 -2.80 7.53
N TRP A 484 11.96 -2.28 7.02
CA TRP A 484 11.64 -2.28 5.60
C TRP A 484 12.60 -1.45 4.73
N PRO A 485 12.90 -0.21 5.06
CA PRO A 485 13.88 0.57 4.33
C PRO A 485 15.27 -0.04 4.39
N TRP A 486 15.64 -0.56 5.55
CA TRP A 486 16.91 -1.26 5.72
C TRP A 486 16.96 -2.55 4.90
N MET A 487 15.90 -3.37 4.92
CA MET A 487 15.81 -4.55 4.08
C MET A 487 15.82 -4.19 2.60
N ALA A 488 15.02 -3.23 2.18
CA ALA A 488 14.97 -2.80 0.80
C ALA A 488 16.37 -2.38 0.34
N ALA A 489 17.03 -1.48 1.07
CA ALA A 489 18.37 -1.06 0.75
C ALA A 489 19.38 -2.22 0.83
N GLY A 490 19.29 -3.10 1.82
CA GLY A 490 20.14 -4.28 1.94
C GLY A 490 19.90 -5.32 0.84
N TRP A 491 18.68 -5.47 0.39
CA TRP A 491 18.32 -6.36 -0.70
C TRP A 491 18.79 -5.83 -2.05
N TYR A 492 18.56 -4.56 -2.33
CA TYR A 492 19.05 -3.92 -3.54
C TYR A 492 20.57 -3.88 -3.61
N HIS A 493 21.19 -3.65 -2.47
CA HIS A 493 22.61 -3.69 -2.33
C HIS A 493 23.23 -5.04 -2.71
N ARG A 494 22.58 -6.13 -2.32
CA ARG A 494 23.11 -7.48 -2.53
C ARG A 494 22.68 -8.13 -3.83
N GLY A 495 21.74 -7.55 -4.56
CA GLY A 495 20.99 -8.29 -5.56
C GLY A 495 20.26 -9.50 -4.96
N ARG A 496 20.01 -9.49 -3.65
CA ARG A 496 19.56 -10.66 -2.90
C ARG A 496 18.18 -11.16 -3.32
N TRP A 497 17.38 -10.27 -3.89
CA TRP A 497 16.11 -10.65 -4.50
C TRP A 497 16.28 -11.57 -5.70
N MET A 498 17.45 -11.46 -6.35
CA MET A 498 17.84 -12.23 -7.52
C MET A 498 19.00 -13.19 -7.19
N GLY A 499 19.41 -13.28 -5.91
CA GLY A 499 20.45 -14.17 -5.43
C GLY A 499 20.01 -15.64 -5.37
N GLU A 500 20.65 -16.43 -4.57
CA GLU A 500 20.49 -17.89 -4.47
C GLU A 500 19.04 -18.37 -4.62
N GLY A 501 18.73 -19.01 -5.76
CA GLY A 501 17.41 -19.57 -6.06
C GLY A 501 16.39 -18.61 -6.69
N MET A 502 16.77 -17.37 -6.99
CA MET A 502 15.90 -16.40 -7.67
C MET A 502 16.08 -16.40 -9.18
N THR A 503 15.07 -15.87 -9.87
CA THR A 503 15.11 -15.74 -11.33
C THR A 503 16.11 -14.67 -11.74
N PRO A 504 17.08 -14.92 -12.62
CA PRO A 504 17.99 -13.91 -13.14
C PRO A 504 17.24 -12.71 -13.74
N GLN A 505 17.80 -11.51 -13.65
CA GLN A 505 17.17 -10.26 -14.10
C GLN A 505 16.68 -10.30 -15.55
N VAL A 506 17.43 -10.93 -16.47
CA VAL A 506 17.00 -11.10 -17.86
C VAL A 506 15.71 -11.90 -17.93
N VAL A 507 15.61 -12.97 -17.14
CA VAL A 507 14.42 -13.82 -17.05
C VAL A 507 13.29 -13.09 -16.33
N ALA A 508 13.61 -12.28 -15.30
CA ALA A 508 12.65 -11.41 -14.63
C ALA A 508 12.00 -10.42 -15.61
N GLY A 509 12.80 -9.77 -16.47
CA GLY A 509 12.28 -8.88 -17.52
C GLY A 509 11.40 -9.59 -18.54
N TYR A 510 11.75 -10.83 -18.90
CA TYR A 510 10.91 -11.67 -19.76
C TYR A 510 9.55 -11.95 -19.12
N PHE A 511 9.52 -12.38 -17.85
CA PHE A 511 8.26 -12.67 -17.15
C PHE A 511 7.44 -11.42 -16.82
N PHE A 512 8.09 -10.27 -16.64
CA PHE A 512 7.41 -8.99 -16.58
C PHE A 512 6.66 -8.70 -17.89
N GLY A 513 7.32 -8.91 -19.04
CA GLY A 513 6.70 -8.83 -20.37
C GLY A 513 5.54 -9.81 -20.57
N VAL A 514 5.69 -11.05 -20.10
CA VAL A 514 4.60 -12.05 -20.09
C VAL A 514 3.40 -11.56 -19.27
N GLY A 515 3.64 -10.93 -18.11
CA GLY A 515 2.59 -10.33 -17.30
C GLY A 515 1.83 -9.21 -18.04
N ILE A 516 2.56 -8.32 -18.74
CA ILE A 516 1.95 -7.28 -19.58
C ILE A 516 1.05 -7.90 -20.64
N LEU A 517 1.58 -8.88 -21.37
CA LEU A 517 0.84 -9.57 -22.44
C LEU A 517 -0.43 -10.24 -21.88
N LEU A 518 -0.31 -10.96 -20.76
CA LEU A 518 -1.43 -11.59 -20.08
C LEU A 518 -2.53 -10.57 -19.75
N GLY A 519 -2.17 -9.45 -19.10
CA GLY A 519 -3.12 -8.42 -18.74
C GLY A 519 -3.83 -7.79 -19.94
N ILE A 520 -3.09 -7.45 -21.00
CA ILE A 520 -3.65 -6.88 -22.23
C ILE A 520 -4.60 -7.88 -22.92
N VAL A 521 -4.17 -9.15 -23.06
CA VAL A 521 -5.00 -10.21 -23.66
C VAL A 521 -6.31 -10.37 -22.88
N LEU A 522 -6.26 -10.39 -21.54
CA LEU A 522 -7.46 -10.52 -20.73
C LEU A 522 -8.41 -9.32 -20.86
N TYR A 523 -7.89 -8.11 -20.99
CA TYR A 523 -8.74 -6.94 -21.31
C TYR A 523 -9.41 -7.07 -22.67
N ILE A 524 -8.69 -7.52 -23.69
CA ILE A 524 -9.24 -7.74 -25.03
C ILE A 524 -10.31 -8.84 -24.99
N LEU A 525 -10.04 -9.97 -24.34
CA LEU A 525 -10.99 -11.07 -24.20
C LEU A 525 -12.27 -10.63 -23.48
N LYS A 526 -12.13 -9.89 -22.36
CA LYS A 526 -13.28 -9.35 -21.62
C LYS A 526 -14.10 -8.39 -22.48
N ALA A 527 -13.45 -7.57 -23.31
CA ALA A 527 -14.14 -6.65 -24.22
C ALA A 527 -14.81 -7.35 -25.41
N ARG A 528 -14.29 -8.50 -25.85
CA ARG A 528 -14.77 -9.22 -27.05
C ARG A 528 -15.80 -10.31 -26.74
N PHE A 529 -15.68 -10.98 -25.57
CA PHE A 529 -16.47 -12.15 -25.24
C PHE A 529 -17.22 -11.96 -23.94
N THR A 530 -18.54 -11.99 -23.99
CA THR A 530 -19.42 -11.79 -22.81
C THR A 530 -19.24 -12.85 -21.72
N TRP A 531 -18.83 -14.07 -22.07
CA TRP A 531 -18.59 -15.15 -21.12
C TRP A 531 -17.32 -14.94 -20.27
N PHE A 532 -16.44 -13.96 -20.65
CA PHE A 532 -15.28 -13.54 -19.86
C PHE A 532 -15.62 -12.51 -18.76
N TRP A 533 -16.91 -12.30 -18.48
CA TRP A 533 -17.38 -11.31 -17.51
C TRP A 533 -16.77 -11.49 -16.11
N PHE A 534 -16.44 -12.73 -15.72
CA PHE A 534 -15.97 -13.10 -14.38
C PHE A 534 -14.50 -12.73 -14.10
N ILE A 535 -13.74 -12.28 -15.09
CA ILE A 535 -12.35 -11.83 -14.91
C ILE A 535 -12.31 -10.32 -14.69
N ASN A 536 -11.66 -9.91 -13.61
CA ASN A 536 -11.33 -8.54 -13.29
C ASN A 536 -9.81 -8.37 -13.30
N VAL A 537 -9.24 -7.64 -14.26
CA VAL A 537 -7.78 -7.54 -14.43
C VAL A 537 -7.10 -6.80 -13.28
N PRO A 538 -7.65 -5.69 -12.72
CA PRO A 538 -7.17 -5.12 -11.47
C PRO A 538 -7.16 -6.12 -10.30
N ALA A 539 -8.20 -6.94 -10.15
CA ALA A 539 -8.24 -7.97 -9.11
C ALA A 539 -7.24 -9.11 -9.38
N LEU A 540 -6.98 -9.46 -10.65
CA LEU A 540 -5.93 -10.41 -11.01
C LEU A 540 -4.55 -9.90 -10.56
N TYR A 541 -4.24 -8.64 -10.84
CA TYR A 541 -3.01 -8.01 -10.37
C TYR A 541 -2.88 -8.11 -8.85
N VAL A 542 -3.93 -7.71 -8.12
CA VAL A 542 -3.99 -7.81 -6.66
C VAL A 542 -3.76 -9.23 -6.17
N GLY A 543 -4.48 -10.19 -6.73
CA GLY A 543 -4.38 -11.59 -6.33
C GLY A 543 -3.03 -12.23 -6.63
N MET A 544 -2.38 -11.86 -7.76
CA MET A 544 -1.05 -12.35 -8.12
C MET A 544 0.08 -11.71 -7.30
N THR A 545 -0.16 -10.61 -6.63
CA THR A 545 0.79 -10.00 -5.68
C THR A 545 0.74 -10.73 -4.33
N ILE A 546 1.01 -10.05 -3.27
CA ILE A 546 1.02 -10.58 -1.91
C ILE A 546 -0.37 -11.07 -1.43
N VAL A 547 -1.44 -10.71 -2.13
CA VAL A 547 -2.82 -10.87 -1.66
C VAL A 547 -3.44 -12.24 -2.03
N THR A 548 -2.67 -13.17 -2.58
CA THR A 548 -3.14 -14.54 -2.88
C THR A 548 -3.80 -15.21 -1.68
N TYR A 549 -3.37 -14.92 -0.46
CA TYR A 549 -3.90 -15.46 0.79
C TYR A 549 -5.30 -14.93 1.16
N MET A 550 -5.80 -13.90 0.50
CA MET A 550 -7.14 -13.33 0.75
C MET A 550 -8.27 -14.03 0.00
N TRP A 551 -7.99 -15.16 -0.62
CA TRP A 551 -8.99 -15.96 -1.31
C TRP A 551 -10.17 -16.36 -0.40
N LEU A 552 -9.88 -16.71 0.87
CA LEU A 552 -10.92 -17.17 1.81
C LEU A 552 -11.90 -16.05 2.16
N THR A 553 -11.43 -14.85 2.45
CA THR A 553 -12.30 -13.70 2.73
C THR A 553 -13.15 -13.32 1.53
N SER A 554 -12.58 -13.40 0.32
CA SER A 554 -13.30 -13.17 -0.93
C SER A 554 -14.38 -14.24 -1.19
N LEU A 555 -14.04 -15.50 -0.94
CA LEU A 555 -14.99 -16.61 -1.04
C LEU A 555 -16.15 -16.47 -0.03
N LEU A 556 -15.85 -16.13 1.21
CA LEU A 556 -16.87 -15.90 2.24
C LEU A 556 -17.79 -14.73 1.87
N ALA A 557 -17.25 -13.64 1.38
CA ALA A 557 -18.05 -12.53 0.87
C ALA A 557 -18.96 -12.96 -0.27
N LEU A 558 -18.47 -13.75 -1.23
CA LEU A 558 -19.29 -14.32 -2.32
C LEU A 558 -20.42 -15.21 -1.80
N ILE A 559 -20.12 -16.08 -0.84
CA ILE A 559 -21.13 -16.97 -0.24
C ILE A 559 -22.22 -16.14 0.45
N ILE A 560 -21.84 -15.17 1.27
CA ILE A 560 -22.78 -14.28 1.95
C ILE A 560 -23.65 -13.53 0.94
N LYS A 561 -23.03 -12.97 -0.11
CA LYS A 561 -23.78 -12.29 -1.19
C LYS A 561 -24.77 -13.23 -1.87
N PHE A 562 -24.32 -14.43 -2.24
CA PHE A 562 -25.15 -15.41 -2.91
C PHE A 562 -26.36 -15.80 -2.04
N VAL A 563 -26.11 -16.12 -0.76
CA VAL A 563 -27.18 -16.46 0.20
C VAL A 563 -28.12 -15.28 0.39
N ALA A 564 -27.60 -14.08 0.61
CA ALA A 564 -28.42 -12.88 0.79
C ALA A 564 -29.28 -12.58 -0.45
N ILE A 565 -28.73 -12.64 -1.66
CA ILE A 565 -29.49 -12.43 -2.90
C ILE A 565 -30.58 -13.49 -3.08
N ARG A 566 -30.29 -14.74 -2.72
CA ARG A 566 -31.28 -15.85 -2.80
C ARG A 566 -32.40 -15.70 -1.80
N THR A 567 -32.13 -15.19 -0.61
CA THR A 567 -33.11 -15.06 0.49
C THR A 567 -33.96 -13.80 0.39
N VAL A 568 -33.33 -12.65 0.14
CA VAL A 568 -34.03 -11.35 0.14
C VAL A 568 -34.30 -10.78 -1.26
N GLY A 569 -33.66 -11.34 -2.29
CA GLY A 569 -33.74 -10.87 -3.67
C GLY A 569 -32.70 -9.77 -3.97
N ILE A 570 -32.33 -9.65 -5.25
CA ILE A 570 -31.26 -8.74 -5.70
C ILE A 570 -31.56 -7.27 -5.37
N LYS A 571 -32.80 -6.82 -5.59
CA LYS A 571 -33.19 -5.42 -5.34
C LYS A 571 -33.03 -5.01 -3.88
N ARG A 572 -33.49 -5.86 -2.96
CA ARG A 572 -33.31 -5.61 -1.52
C ARG A 572 -31.85 -5.73 -1.11
N TYR A 573 -31.11 -6.67 -1.70
CA TYR A 573 -29.68 -6.79 -1.44
C TYR A 573 -28.95 -5.48 -1.81
N GLU A 574 -29.15 -4.94 -3.00
CA GLU A 574 -28.52 -3.68 -3.44
C GLU A 574 -28.90 -2.50 -2.54
N GLU A 575 -30.14 -2.49 -2.04
CA GLU A 575 -30.64 -1.46 -1.11
C GLU A 575 -29.95 -1.52 0.25
N TYR A 576 -29.70 -2.72 0.79
CA TYR A 576 -29.18 -2.89 2.14
C TYR A 576 -27.68 -3.21 2.24
N ALA A 577 -26.99 -3.52 1.15
CA ALA A 577 -25.58 -3.86 1.16
C ALA A 577 -24.69 -2.71 1.67
N MET A 578 -25.02 -1.48 1.26
CA MET A 578 -24.26 -0.28 1.67
C MET A 578 -24.39 0.03 3.18
N PRO A 579 -25.60 0.13 3.77
CA PRO A 579 -25.75 0.28 5.22
C PRO A 579 -25.16 -0.90 6.00
N ALA A 580 -25.25 -2.12 5.49
CA ALA A 580 -24.67 -3.29 6.15
C ALA A 580 -23.13 -3.20 6.18
N CYS A 581 -22.50 -2.90 5.05
CA CYS A 581 -21.07 -2.71 4.96
C CYS A 581 -20.59 -1.58 5.89
N ALA A 582 -21.25 -0.41 5.82
CA ALA A 582 -20.90 0.75 6.62
C ALA A 582 -21.03 0.46 8.11
N GLY A 583 -22.15 -0.13 8.54
CA GLY A 583 -22.36 -0.51 9.93
C GLY A 583 -21.28 -1.46 10.43
N TRP A 584 -21.02 -2.53 9.70
CA TRP A 584 -20.04 -3.54 10.10
C TRP A 584 -18.62 -2.96 10.27
N ILE A 585 -18.14 -2.18 9.29
CA ILE A 585 -16.80 -1.58 9.34
C ILE A 585 -16.69 -0.56 10.46
N LEU A 586 -17.69 0.32 10.58
CA LEU A 586 -17.68 1.36 11.61
C LEU A 586 -17.82 0.79 13.03
N GLY A 587 -18.63 -0.25 13.20
CA GLY A 587 -18.74 -0.99 14.46
C GLY A 587 -17.43 -1.68 14.84
N PHE A 588 -16.78 -2.32 13.87
CA PHE A 588 -15.46 -2.90 14.05
C PHE A 588 -14.42 -1.86 14.49
N GLY A 589 -14.36 -0.72 13.81
CA GLY A 589 -13.47 0.38 14.18
C GLY A 589 -13.80 0.99 15.55
N ALA A 590 -15.09 1.15 15.87
CA ALA A 590 -15.54 1.69 17.15
C ALA A 590 -15.14 0.79 18.34
N ALA A 591 -15.08 -0.52 18.15
CA ALA A 591 -14.64 -1.46 19.18
C ALA A 591 -13.18 -1.22 19.61
N TRP A 592 -12.33 -0.67 18.74
CA TRP A 592 -10.91 -0.40 19.04
C TRP A 592 -10.69 0.88 19.86
N LEU A 593 -11.62 1.82 19.84
CA LEU A 593 -11.47 3.09 20.55
C LEU A 593 -11.27 2.93 22.06
N PRO A 594 -12.09 2.14 22.79
CA PRO A 594 -11.85 1.88 24.20
C PRO A 594 -10.50 1.21 24.48
N ALA A 595 -10.11 0.24 23.64
CA ALA A 595 -8.81 -0.45 23.79
C ALA A 595 -7.64 0.51 23.60
N ALA A 596 -7.70 1.38 22.58
CA ALA A 596 -6.70 2.40 22.34
C ALA A 596 -6.59 3.39 23.52
N LEU A 597 -7.72 3.81 24.10
CA LEU A 597 -7.73 4.69 25.28
C LEU A 597 -7.14 3.99 26.52
N VAL A 598 -7.55 2.76 26.78
CA VAL A 598 -6.97 1.98 27.90
C VAL A 598 -5.47 1.79 27.71
N ASN A 599 -5.02 1.41 26.52
CA ASN A 599 -3.60 1.26 26.23
C ASN A 599 -2.85 2.60 26.41
N LEU A 600 -3.41 3.70 25.92
CA LEU A 600 -2.82 5.02 26.09
C LEU A 600 -2.63 5.38 27.58
N PHE A 601 -3.69 5.27 28.38
CA PHE A 601 -3.66 5.72 29.77
C PHE A 601 -3.02 4.72 30.73
N ALA A 602 -3.20 3.41 30.53
CA ALA A 602 -2.70 2.39 31.43
C ALA A 602 -1.28 1.88 31.08
N VAL A 603 -0.86 2.00 29.82
CA VAL A 603 0.42 1.43 29.34
C VAL A 603 1.35 2.52 28.81
N VAL A 604 0.88 3.33 27.84
CA VAL A 604 1.77 4.26 27.12
C VAL A 604 2.17 5.43 28.01
N LEU A 605 1.21 6.17 28.58
CA LEU A 605 1.50 7.35 29.38
C LEU A 605 2.34 7.06 30.64
N PRO A 606 2.08 5.99 31.43
CA PRO A 606 2.95 5.65 32.56
C PRO A 606 4.37 5.26 32.13
N ARG A 607 4.52 4.56 31.00
CA ARG A 607 5.84 4.21 30.47
C ARG A 607 6.58 5.39 29.87
N MET A 608 5.87 6.32 29.25
CA MET A 608 6.49 7.55 28.71
C MET A 608 7.27 8.30 29.78
N SER A 609 6.72 8.47 30.98
CA SER A 609 7.41 9.17 32.08
C SER A 609 8.71 8.47 32.50
N ALA A 610 8.76 7.15 32.44
CA ALA A 610 9.96 6.36 32.75
C ALA A 610 11.00 6.31 31.63
N LEU A 611 10.54 6.40 30.37
CA LEU A 611 11.37 6.33 29.18
C LEU A 611 11.82 7.69 28.66
N TRP A 612 11.20 8.78 29.11
CA TRP A 612 11.50 10.12 28.65
C TRP A 612 12.86 10.62 29.17
N LEU A 613 13.64 11.18 28.27
CA LEU A 613 14.88 11.88 28.57
C LEU A 613 14.59 13.37 28.66
N PRO A 614 15.00 14.04 29.73
CA PRO A 614 14.83 15.49 29.84
C PRO A 614 15.62 16.27 28.78
#